data_00b80db93d75f4ddbb59686c7381c9ad
#
_entry.id   00b80db93d75f4ddbb59686c7381c9ad
#
_cell.length_a   1.000
_cell.length_b   1.000
_cell.length_c   1.000
_cell.angle_alpha   90.00
_cell.angle_beta   90.00
_cell.angle_gamma   90.00
#
_symmetry.space_group_name_H-M   'P 1'
#
loop_
_entity.id
_entity.type
_entity.pdbx_description
1 polymer ?
#
loop_
_entity_poly.entity_id
_entity_poly.type
_entity_poly.pdbx_seq_one_letter_code
_entity_poly.pdbx_strand_id
1 'polypeptide(L)'
;MKKKYLAVLVASGALLFGACGGSDDDSSGTTEAASGGEAAEGGCVVGVSWNNYQEERWAKWDEPAIKAAIEAAGGTYVSSDAKSSAETQASNLEQLITDGAKALIVLAQDGVAIKPAVAAAIEQGVPVVAYDRLIEDPKAFYLTFDNKGVGKLEAEEIFKRVPKGNYVIIKGSKTDANADFLRSGYEEVIGDAVKSGDIKIVSETYTDNWDPAKAQATMEQVLTAQGNKVDAVLAENDGMAGGAVAALEAQGLAGKVPVSGQDAEQAALNRVALGTQSLTIWKDARALGKAAGEAAMALCSNPDASAISGAAPFTTPGGVDVSATFLQPQPITQDNLNLVLDAGWTDTATLCQGVKSGSIAACP
;
A
#
# COMPACT_ATOMS: atom_id res chain seq x y z
N MET A 1 -33.45 47.33 -14.86
CA MET A 1 -34.10 47.69 -16.13
C MET A 1 -33.96 46.56 -17.14
N LYS A 2 -35.09 46.18 -17.68
CA LYS A 2 -35.36 45.40 -18.90
C LYS A 2 -34.95 43.92 -18.94
N LYS A 3 -35.99 43.11 -18.67
CA LYS A 3 -36.23 41.74 -19.10
C LYS A 3 -36.19 41.65 -20.64
N LYS A 4 -35.76 40.51 -21.19
CA LYS A 4 -36.34 39.96 -22.42
C LYS A 4 -36.38 38.44 -22.33
N TYR A 5 -37.58 37.92 -22.27
CA TYR A 5 -37.96 36.55 -22.57
C TYR A 5 -38.00 36.39 -24.10
N LEU A 6 -37.61 35.21 -24.59
CA LEU A 6 -38.17 34.72 -25.86
C LEU A 6 -38.36 33.19 -25.74
N ALA A 7 -39.63 32.82 -25.85
CA ALA A 7 -40.14 31.46 -25.95
C ALA A 7 -40.40 31.12 -27.41
N VAL A 8 -40.81 29.85 -27.65
CA VAL A 8 -41.50 29.35 -28.87
C VAL A 8 -40.54 28.50 -29.74
N LEU A 9 -40.84 27.29 -30.20
CA LEU A 9 -42.08 26.55 -30.49
C LEU A 9 -41.81 25.03 -30.61
N VAL A 10 -42.84 24.27 -30.28
CA VAL A 10 -43.08 22.85 -30.49
C VAL A 10 -43.33 22.56 -31.97
N ALA A 11 -42.86 21.42 -32.48
CA ALA A 11 -43.47 20.77 -33.64
C ALA A 11 -43.47 19.24 -33.47
N SER A 12 -44.66 18.76 -33.26
CA SER A 12 -45.07 17.35 -33.32
C SER A 12 -45.19 16.91 -34.77
N GLY A 13 -44.86 15.66 -35.08
CA GLY A 13 -45.17 15.05 -36.37
C GLY A 13 -45.32 13.55 -36.19
N ALA A 14 -46.55 13.06 -36.20
CA ALA A 14 -46.95 11.67 -36.13
C ALA A 14 -47.37 11.18 -37.53
N LEU A 15 -47.49 9.83 -37.62
CA LEU A 15 -48.19 9.00 -38.60
C LEU A 15 -47.33 8.53 -39.79
N LEU A 16 -47.38 7.24 -40.29
CA LEU A 16 -48.54 6.37 -40.55
C LEU A 16 -48.12 4.92 -40.69
N PHE A 17 -49.09 4.09 -40.40
CA PHE A 17 -49.22 2.65 -40.64
C PHE A 17 -49.07 2.22 -42.09
N GLY A 18 -48.63 0.95 -42.31
CA GLY A 18 -48.79 0.22 -43.55
C GLY A 18 -48.77 -1.28 -43.27
N ALA A 19 -49.97 -1.87 -43.17
CA ALA A 19 -50.16 -3.33 -43.13
C ALA A 19 -50.64 -3.79 -44.50
N CYS A 20 -50.28 -5.04 -44.89
CA CYS A 20 -50.93 -6.03 -45.74
C CYS A 20 -49.83 -6.93 -46.33
N GLY A 21 -49.82 -8.25 -46.36
CA GLY A 21 -50.88 -9.25 -46.30
C GLY A 21 -50.48 -10.38 -47.22
N GLY A 22 -50.48 -11.65 -46.74
CA GLY A 22 -50.93 -12.81 -47.47
C GLY A 22 -49.91 -13.71 -48.20
N SER A 23 -49.81 -14.92 -47.72
CA SER A 23 -50.09 -16.25 -48.29
C SER A 23 -48.97 -17.27 -48.29
N ASP A 24 -49.17 -18.28 -47.52
CA ASP A 24 -48.83 -19.73 -47.54
C ASP A 24 -47.81 -20.22 -48.57
N ASP A 25 -46.79 -20.91 -48.08
CA ASP A 25 -46.52 -22.29 -48.54
C ASP A 25 -45.62 -23.06 -47.54
N ASP A 26 -46.03 -24.30 -47.26
CA ASP A 26 -45.40 -25.32 -46.42
C ASP A 26 -44.00 -25.68 -46.87
N SER A 27 -43.05 -25.70 -45.91
CA SER A 27 -41.90 -26.59 -46.00
C SER A 27 -41.33 -26.85 -44.61
N SER A 28 -41.50 -28.04 -44.11
CA SER A 28 -40.92 -28.58 -42.89
C SER A 28 -39.42 -28.56 -42.92
N GLY A 29 -38.82 -27.68 -42.12
CA GLY A 29 -37.40 -27.66 -41.81
C GLY A 29 -37.23 -27.62 -40.29
N THR A 30 -36.68 -28.68 -39.72
CA THR A 30 -36.26 -28.76 -38.33
C THR A 30 -35.26 -27.62 -38.02
N THR A 31 -35.73 -26.58 -37.38
CA THR A 31 -34.87 -25.57 -36.76
C THR A 31 -34.33 -26.12 -35.47
N GLU A 32 -33.05 -26.52 -35.49
CA GLU A 32 -32.25 -26.56 -34.28
C GLU A 32 -32.40 -25.22 -33.54
N ALA A 33 -32.88 -25.29 -32.31
CA ALA A 33 -32.88 -24.18 -31.42
C ALA A 33 -31.43 -23.77 -31.21
N ALA A 34 -31.03 -22.62 -31.81
CA ALA A 34 -29.84 -21.94 -31.43
C ALA A 34 -30.02 -21.61 -29.94
N SER A 35 -29.27 -22.29 -29.09
CA SER A 35 -29.11 -21.97 -27.70
C SER A 35 -28.71 -20.49 -27.68
N GLY A 36 -29.59 -19.66 -27.13
CA GLY A 36 -29.26 -18.27 -26.82
C GLY A 36 -27.95 -18.29 -26.01
N GLY A 37 -26.90 -17.76 -26.58
CA GLY A 37 -25.71 -17.44 -25.82
C GLY A 37 -26.14 -16.54 -24.68
N GLU A 38 -26.02 -16.98 -23.45
CA GLU A 38 -26.05 -16.14 -22.29
C GLU A 38 -25.07 -14.99 -22.60
N ALA A 39 -25.58 -13.77 -22.56
CA ALA A 39 -24.76 -12.58 -22.57
C ALA A 39 -23.70 -12.81 -21.48
N ALA A 40 -22.42 -12.74 -21.82
CA ALA A 40 -21.35 -12.81 -20.86
C ALA A 40 -21.67 -11.80 -19.77
N GLU A 41 -22.00 -12.30 -18.57
CA GLU A 41 -22.17 -11.43 -17.39
C GLU A 41 -20.92 -10.57 -17.31
N GLY A 42 -21.08 -9.25 -17.21
CA GLY A 42 -19.98 -8.30 -17.20
C GLY A 42 -18.94 -8.73 -16.17
N GLY A 43 -17.67 -8.74 -16.58
CA GLY A 43 -16.55 -9.19 -15.73
C GLY A 43 -16.58 -8.55 -14.35
N CYS A 44 -15.91 -9.17 -13.37
CA CYS A 44 -15.85 -8.64 -12.01
C CYS A 44 -15.34 -7.18 -11.98
N VAL A 45 -16.11 -6.28 -11.38
CA VAL A 45 -15.64 -4.90 -11.06
C VAL A 45 -14.99 -4.96 -9.69
N VAL A 46 -13.71 -4.61 -9.61
CA VAL A 46 -12.95 -4.50 -8.37
C VAL A 46 -12.78 -3.03 -7.99
N GLY A 47 -13.32 -2.65 -6.84
CA GLY A 47 -13.17 -1.33 -6.26
C GLY A 47 -11.94 -1.23 -5.38
N VAL A 48 -11.05 -0.25 -5.61
CA VAL A 48 -9.86 -0.03 -4.81
C VAL A 48 -9.97 1.28 -4.05
N SER A 49 -9.90 1.22 -2.73
CA SER A 49 -9.93 2.39 -1.86
C SER A 49 -8.53 2.68 -1.31
N TRP A 50 -7.91 3.74 -1.81
CA TRP A 50 -6.61 4.23 -1.37
C TRP A 50 -6.77 5.14 -0.15
N ASN A 51 -5.83 5.07 0.80
CA ASN A 51 -5.77 5.97 1.95
C ASN A 51 -5.36 7.39 1.53
N ASN A 52 -4.34 7.49 0.71
CA ASN A 52 -3.77 8.68 0.07
C ASN A 52 -2.70 8.25 -0.94
N TYR A 53 -1.96 9.20 -1.52
CA TYR A 53 -0.81 8.94 -2.41
C TYR A 53 0.48 9.61 -1.91
N GLN A 54 0.65 9.72 -0.59
CA GLN A 54 1.81 10.37 -0.01
C GLN A 54 3.07 9.50 -0.13
N GLU A 55 2.96 8.20 0.14
CA GLU A 55 4.06 7.26 -0.08
C GLU A 55 4.20 6.99 -1.59
N GLU A 56 5.44 7.14 -2.11
CA GLU A 56 5.74 7.01 -3.55
C GLU A 56 5.22 5.71 -4.16
N ARG A 57 5.31 4.61 -3.40
CA ARG A 57 4.99 3.27 -3.89
C ARG A 57 3.55 3.15 -4.38
N TRP A 58 2.56 3.79 -3.72
CA TRP A 58 1.14 3.61 -4.04
C TRP A 58 0.81 3.92 -5.51
N ALA A 59 1.21 5.12 -5.98
CA ALA A 59 0.96 5.53 -7.36
C ALA A 59 1.93 4.90 -8.36
N LYS A 60 3.17 4.62 -7.94
CA LYS A 60 4.23 4.20 -8.86
C LYS A 60 4.22 2.70 -9.14
N TRP A 61 3.92 1.88 -8.14
CA TRP A 61 4.09 0.45 -8.20
C TRP A 61 2.81 -0.33 -7.87
N ASP A 62 2.18 -0.03 -6.72
CA ASP A 62 1.05 -0.78 -6.20
C ASP A 62 -0.17 -0.67 -7.12
N GLU A 63 -0.63 0.55 -7.42
CA GLU A 63 -1.81 0.78 -8.26
C GLU A 63 -1.67 0.22 -9.68
N PRO A 64 -0.56 0.46 -10.42
CA PRO A 64 -0.37 -0.12 -11.73
C PRO A 64 -0.38 -1.65 -11.72
N ALA A 65 0.21 -2.29 -10.69
CA ALA A 65 0.26 -3.73 -10.57
C ALA A 65 -1.11 -4.34 -10.25
N ILE A 66 -1.87 -3.73 -9.33
CA ILE A 66 -3.26 -4.14 -9.02
C ILE A 66 -4.11 -4.05 -10.27
N LYS A 67 -4.09 -2.89 -10.94
CA LYS A 67 -4.87 -2.65 -12.16
C LYS A 67 -4.54 -3.66 -13.25
N ALA A 68 -3.26 -3.87 -13.53
CA ALA A 68 -2.82 -4.83 -14.56
C ALA A 68 -3.27 -6.26 -14.24
N ALA A 69 -3.23 -6.69 -12.97
CA ALA A 69 -3.66 -8.03 -12.56
C ALA A 69 -5.18 -8.21 -12.72
N ILE A 70 -5.98 -7.22 -12.35
CA ILE A 70 -7.45 -7.24 -12.52
C ILE A 70 -7.81 -7.30 -14.00
N GLU A 71 -7.22 -6.41 -14.83
CA GLU A 71 -7.51 -6.33 -16.25
C GLU A 71 -7.06 -7.60 -17.01
N ALA A 72 -5.90 -8.17 -16.65
CA ALA A 72 -5.41 -9.43 -17.22
C ALA A 72 -6.33 -10.62 -16.90
N ALA A 73 -7.05 -10.58 -15.78
CA ALA A 73 -8.04 -11.58 -15.41
C ALA A 73 -9.45 -11.28 -15.97
N GLY A 74 -9.60 -10.26 -16.84
CA GLY A 74 -10.89 -9.89 -17.46
C GLY A 74 -11.80 -9.06 -16.54
N GLY A 75 -11.29 -8.55 -15.43
CA GLY A 75 -12.01 -7.65 -14.52
C GLY A 75 -11.91 -6.18 -14.93
N THR A 76 -12.64 -5.34 -14.20
CA THR A 76 -12.62 -3.88 -14.35
C THR A 76 -12.09 -3.26 -13.06
N TYR A 77 -11.06 -2.42 -13.17
CA TYR A 77 -10.49 -1.65 -12.07
C TYR A 77 -11.23 -0.31 -11.93
N VAL A 78 -11.69 0.03 -10.74
CA VAL A 78 -12.18 1.36 -10.35
C VAL A 78 -11.55 1.74 -9.01
N SER A 79 -11.29 3.03 -8.77
CA SER A 79 -10.62 3.44 -7.53
C SER A 79 -11.14 4.76 -6.97
N SER A 80 -10.88 4.97 -5.69
CA SER A 80 -11.14 6.21 -4.99
C SER A 80 -10.00 6.52 -4.00
N ASP A 81 -9.77 7.81 -3.76
CA ASP A 81 -8.75 8.32 -2.83
C ASP A 81 -9.44 8.94 -1.61
N ALA A 82 -9.09 8.46 -0.42
CA ALA A 82 -9.61 8.98 0.86
C ALA A 82 -8.94 10.28 1.30
N LYS A 83 -7.84 10.69 0.67
CA LYS A 83 -7.10 11.93 0.98
C LYS A 83 -6.77 12.05 2.46
N SER A 84 -6.32 10.95 3.07
CA SER A 84 -5.99 10.85 4.49
C SER A 84 -7.16 11.06 5.46
N SER A 85 -8.42 10.88 5.01
CA SER A 85 -9.62 10.95 5.84
C SER A 85 -10.29 9.58 5.98
N ALA A 86 -10.36 9.06 7.19
CA ALA A 86 -11.05 7.80 7.48
C ALA A 86 -12.58 7.88 7.19
N GLU A 87 -13.20 9.03 7.41
CA GLU A 87 -14.61 9.28 7.09
C GLU A 87 -14.85 9.26 5.58
N THR A 88 -13.99 9.96 4.82
CA THR A 88 -14.03 9.92 3.35
C THR A 88 -13.84 8.49 2.85
N GLN A 89 -12.93 7.72 3.46
CA GLN A 89 -12.69 6.34 3.07
C GLN A 89 -13.92 5.46 3.27
N ALA A 90 -14.63 5.59 4.38
CA ALA A 90 -15.88 4.85 4.61
C ALA A 90 -16.93 5.16 3.53
N SER A 91 -17.12 6.45 3.19
CA SER A 91 -18.01 6.88 2.11
C SER A 91 -17.57 6.38 0.73
N ASN A 92 -16.25 6.30 0.49
CA ASN A 92 -15.69 5.74 -0.74
C ASN A 92 -16.04 4.26 -0.93
N LEU A 93 -16.03 3.45 0.14
CA LEU A 93 -16.42 2.05 0.05
C LEU A 93 -17.91 1.93 -0.37
N GLU A 94 -18.80 2.70 0.23
CA GLU A 94 -20.23 2.73 -0.13
C GLU A 94 -20.43 3.14 -1.60
N GLN A 95 -19.69 4.15 -2.05
CA GLN A 95 -19.78 4.62 -3.44
C GLN A 95 -19.27 3.55 -4.43
N LEU A 96 -18.11 2.92 -4.15
CA LEU A 96 -17.58 1.86 -5.01
C LEU A 96 -18.56 0.69 -5.16
N ILE A 97 -19.24 0.30 -4.07
CA ILE A 97 -20.29 -0.74 -4.11
C ILE A 97 -21.47 -0.28 -4.95
N THR A 98 -21.92 0.96 -4.77
CA THR A 98 -23.03 1.56 -5.54
C THR A 98 -22.69 1.61 -7.04
N ASP A 99 -21.43 1.87 -7.38
CA ASP A 99 -20.92 1.88 -8.75
C ASP A 99 -20.69 0.48 -9.33
N GLY A 100 -21.02 -0.58 -8.57
CA GLY A 100 -21.06 -1.95 -9.03
C GLY A 100 -19.87 -2.82 -8.69
N ALA A 101 -19.01 -2.38 -7.76
CA ALA A 101 -17.91 -3.22 -7.28
C ALA A 101 -18.42 -4.55 -6.68
N LYS A 102 -17.81 -5.66 -7.08
CA LYS A 102 -18.11 -7.02 -6.63
C LYS A 102 -17.07 -7.55 -5.64
N ALA A 103 -15.91 -6.91 -5.55
CA ALA A 103 -14.91 -7.11 -4.53
C ALA A 103 -14.22 -5.77 -4.26
N LEU A 104 -13.67 -5.60 -3.05
CA LEU A 104 -12.95 -4.42 -2.66
C LEU A 104 -11.50 -4.76 -2.29
N ILE A 105 -10.57 -3.87 -2.65
CA ILE A 105 -9.21 -3.83 -2.11
C ILE A 105 -9.13 -2.53 -1.30
N VAL A 106 -8.81 -2.63 -0.01
CA VAL A 106 -8.83 -1.49 0.91
C VAL A 106 -7.47 -1.31 1.56
N LEU A 107 -6.79 -0.21 1.21
CA LEU A 107 -5.62 0.28 1.93
C LEU A 107 -6.10 1.23 3.04
N ALA A 108 -6.23 0.71 4.26
CA ALA A 108 -6.88 1.44 5.35
C ALA A 108 -6.12 2.72 5.76
N GLN A 109 -6.82 3.85 5.83
CA GLN A 109 -6.31 5.08 6.47
C GLN A 109 -6.25 4.92 8.00
N ASP A 110 -7.24 4.25 8.55
CA ASP A 110 -7.35 3.87 9.95
C ASP A 110 -7.97 2.47 10.03
N GLY A 111 -7.17 1.50 10.48
CA GLY A 111 -7.56 0.08 10.52
C GLY A 111 -8.71 -0.22 11.49
N VAL A 112 -8.99 0.67 12.44
CA VAL A 112 -10.10 0.54 13.39
C VAL A 112 -11.35 1.27 12.88
N ALA A 113 -11.19 2.51 12.44
CA ALA A 113 -12.32 3.35 12.00
C ALA A 113 -13.02 2.78 10.75
N ILE A 114 -12.30 2.08 9.87
CA ILE A 114 -12.85 1.50 8.64
C ILE A 114 -13.68 0.21 8.87
N LYS A 115 -13.52 -0.46 10.03
CA LYS A 115 -14.14 -1.77 10.30
C LYS A 115 -15.67 -1.79 10.07
N PRO A 116 -16.48 -0.80 10.49
CA PRO A 116 -17.92 -0.81 10.24
C PRO A 116 -18.26 -0.80 8.74
N ALA A 117 -17.54 -0.02 7.92
CA ALA A 117 -17.78 0.06 6.48
C ALA A 117 -17.36 -1.25 5.77
N VAL A 118 -16.26 -1.87 6.21
CA VAL A 118 -15.83 -3.19 5.72
C VAL A 118 -16.84 -4.27 6.07
N ALA A 119 -17.31 -4.32 7.32
CA ALA A 119 -18.33 -5.27 7.74
C ALA A 119 -19.63 -5.10 6.93
N ALA A 120 -20.07 -3.87 6.70
CA ALA A 120 -21.26 -3.58 5.89
C ALA A 120 -21.07 -4.00 4.41
N ALA A 121 -19.88 -3.85 3.83
CA ALA A 121 -19.57 -4.37 2.49
C ALA A 121 -19.67 -5.89 2.43
N ILE A 122 -19.08 -6.57 3.39
CA ILE A 122 -19.10 -8.04 3.50
C ILE A 122 -20.52 -8.58 3.71
N GLU A 123 -21.33 -7.91 4.54
CA GLU A 123 -22.75 -8.26 4.75
C GLU A 123 -23.58 -8.11 3.46
N GLN A 124 -23.24 -7.21 2.57
CA GLN A 124 -23.82 -7.05 1.25
C GLN A 124 -23.32 -8.08 0.23
N GLY A 125 -22.42 -8.99 0.63
CA GLY A 125 -21.84 -10.01 -0.24
C GLY A 125 -20.65 -9.50 -1.07
N VAL A 126 -20.05 -8.34 -0.72
CA VAL A 126 -18.86 -7.78 -1.37
C VAL A 126 -17.63 -8.11 -0.52
N PRO A 127 -16.81 -9.12 -0.90
CA PRO A 127 -15.63 -9.53 -0.16
C PRO A 127 -14.55 -8.43 -0.20
N VAL A 128 -13.67 -8.45 0.82
CA VAL A 128 -12.66 -7.42 1.03
C VAL A 128 -11.26 -8.02 1.16
N VAL A 129 -10.31 -7.47 0.41
CA VAL A 129 -8.88 -7.62 0.63
C VAL A 129 -8.40 -6.44 1.48
N ALA A 130 -7.97 -6.71 2.72
CA ALA A 130 -7.24 -5.78 3.56
C ALA A 130 -5.81 -5.70 3.03
N TYR A 131 -5.52 -4.67 2.23
CA TYR A 131 -4.30 -4.53 1.47
C TYR A 131 -3.25 -3.73 2.26
N ASP A 132 -2.06 -4.30 2.41
CA ASP A 132 -0.90 -3.75 3.11
C ASP A 132 -1.17 -3.49 4.61
N ARG A 133 -2.26 -2.83 4.96
CA ARG A 133 -2.63 -2.46 6.33
C ARG A 133 -3.73 -3.36 6.88
N LEU A 134 -3.58 -3.76 8.14
CA LEU A 134 -4.49 -4.67 8.82
C LEU A 134 -5.88 -4.05 9.02
N ILE A 135 -6.91 -4.83 8.64
CA ILE A 135 -8.30 -4.61 9.04
C ILE A 135 -8.75 -5.88 9.76
N GLU A 136 -9.05 -5.79 11.04
CA GLU A 136 -9.42 -6.94 11.86
C GLU A 136 -10.89 -7.31 11.65
N ASP A 137 -11.17 -7.98 10.51
CA ASP A 137 -12.44 -8.61 10.22
C ASP A 137 -12.18 -10.08 9.82
N PRO A 138 -12.87 -11.08 10.43
CA PRO A 138 -12.57 -12.50 10.21
C PRO A 138 -12.88 -12.99 8.79
N LYS A 139 -13.63 -12.21 8.01
CA LYS A 139 -13.97 -12.52 6.61
C LYS A 139 -13.15 -11.74 5.60
N ALA A 140 -12.37 -10.73 6.02
CA ALA A 140 -11.44 -10.03 5.15
C ALA A 140 -10.19 -10.87 4.90
N PHE A 141 -9.69 -10.85 3.67
CA PHE A 141 -8.39 -11.43 3.33
C PHE A 141 -7.28 -10.42 3.59
N TYR A 142 -6.35 -10.74 4.50
CA TYR A 142 -5.23 -9.87 4.81
C TYR A 142 -4.02 -10.18 3.94
N LEU A 143 -3.55 -9.21 3.16
CA LEU A 143 -2.42 -9.34 2.25
C LEU A 143 -1.41 -8.23 2.49
N THR A 144 -0.21 -8.60 2.93
CA THR A 144 0.87 -7.65 3.24
C THR A 144 2.25 -8.32 3.17
N PHE A 145 3.30 -7.62 3.61
CA PHE A 145 4.62 -8.18 3.88
C PHE A 145 4.74 -8.67 5.33
N ASP A 146 5.76 -9.49 5.63
CA ASP A 146 6.12 -9.81 7.01
C ASP A 146 6.70 -8.56 7.71
N ASN A 147 5.81 -7.69 8.21
CA ASN A 147 6.19 -6.41 8.81
C ASN A 147 7.01 -6.58 10.10
N LYS A 148 6.79 -7.66 10.86
CA LYS A 148 7.66 -7.97 12.00
C LYS A 148 9.07 -8.35 11.53
N GLY A 149 9.17 -9.13 10.46
CA GLY A 149 10.43 -9.45 9.79
C GLY A 149 11.11 -8.21 9.22
N VAL A 150 10.35 -7.25 8.66
CA VAL A 150 10.87 -5.94 8.23
C VAL A 150 11.58 -5.25 9.40
N GLY A 151 10.88 -5.04 10.51
CA GLY A 151 11.46 -4.39 11.68
C GLY A 151 12.69 -5.12 12.21
N LYS A 152 12.65 -6.46 12.23
CA LYS A 152 13.82 -7.27 12.62
C LYS A 152 15.01 -6.98 11.73
N LEU A 153 14.86 -7.00 10.41
CA LEU A 153 15.94 -6.74 9.46
C LEU A 153 16.51 -5.32 9.59
N GLU A 154 15.66 -4.32 9.82
CA GLU A 154 16.09 -2.95 10.09
C GLU A 154 16.95 -2.87 11.35
N ALA A 155 16.44 -3.45 12.44
CA ALA A 155 17.14 -3.42 13.73
C ALA A 155 18.45 -4.22 13.69
N GLU A 156 18.51 -5.37 13.03
CA GLU A 156 19.72 -6.18 12.89
C GLU A 156 20.85 -5.39 12.21
N GLU A 157 20.55 -4.68 11.13
CA GLU A 157 21.57 -3.90 10.42
C GLU A 157 22.03 -2.68 11.21
N ILE A 158 21.12 -1.99 11.91
CA ILE A 158 21.46 -0.84 12.76
C ILE A 158 22.23 -1.31 14.01
N PHE A 159 21.79 -2.37 14.67
CA PHE A 159 22.44 -2.92 15.86
C PHE A 159 23.86 -3.43 15.59
N LYS A 160 24.06 -4.06 14.43
CA LYS A 160 25.39 -4.48 13.97
C LYS A 160 26.37 -3.31 13.87
N ARG A 161 25.89 -2.13 13.47
CA ARG A 161 26.69 -0.89 13.32
C ARG A 161 26.91 -0.19 14.67
N VAL A 162 25.86 -0.18 15.50
CA VAL A 162 25.82 0.56 16.77
C VAL A 162 25.26 -0.33 17.88
N PRO A 163 26.06 -1.26 18.45
CA PRO A 163 25.55 -2.18 19.49
C PRO A 163 25.28 -1.52 20.85
N LYS A 164 25.69 -0.25 21.03
CA LYS A 164 25.51 0.53 22.25
C LYS A 164 25.33 2.00 21.91
N GLY A 165 24.44 2.71 22.59
CA GLY A 165 24.28 4.14 22.41
C GLY A 165 22.84 4.61 22.56
N ASN A 166 22.63 5.87 22.17
CA ASN A 166 21.34 6.56 22.23
C ASN A 166 20.57 6.34 20.92
N TYR A 167 19.47 5.63 20.98
CA TYR A 167 18.62 5.32 19.85
C TYR A 167 17.40 6.21 19.81
N VAL A 168 17.01 6.63 18.62
CA VAL A 168 15.74 7.28 18.31
C VAL A 168 14.89 6.32 17.51
N ILE A 169 13.62 6.14 17.87
CA ILE A 169 12.66 5.34 17.13
C ILE A 169 11.57 6.27 16.61
N ILE A 170 11.44 6.35 15.28
CA ILE A 170 10.42 7.13 14.56
C ILE A 170 9.42 6.15 13.97
N LYS A 171 8.33 5.92 14.69
CA LYS A 171 7.27 4.99 14.30
C LYS A 171 6.33 5.60 13.28
N GLY A 172 5.67 4.75 12.52
CA GLY A 172 4.60 5.12 11.60
C GLY A 172 3.34 5.64 12.29
N SER A 173 2.22 5.65 11.58
CA SER A 173 0.95 6.13 12.13
C SER A 173 0.41 5.18 13.20
N LYS A 174 -0.09 5.73 14.30
CA LYS A 174 -0.73 4.97 15.37
C LYS A 174 -2.01 4.22 14.93
N THR A 175 -2.61 4.67 13.83
CA THR A 175 -3.82 4.06 13.25
C THR A 175 -3.52 2.92 12.28
N ASP A 176 -2.24 2.59 12.10
CA ASP A 176 -1.74 1.51 11.27
C ASP A 176 -0.98 0.49 12.12
N ALA A 177 -1.48 -0.73 12.18
CA ALA A 177 -0.88 -1.81 12.98
C ALA A 177 0.55 -2.15 12.53
N ASN A 178 0.94 -1.81 11.29
CA ASN A 178 2.29 -2.05 10.80
C ASN A 178 3.36 -1.35 11.65
N ALA A 179 3.08 -0.14 12.17
CA ALA A 179 3.98 0.56 13.07
C ALA A 179 4.33 -0.27 14.32
N ASP A 180 3.35 -0.96 14.90
CA ASP A 180 3.59 -1.80 16.07
C ASP A 180 4.18 -3.17 15.71
N PHE A 181 3.89 -3.71 14.53
CA PHE A 181 4.57 -4.91 14.03
C PHE A 181 6.06 -4.66 13.80
N LEU A 182 6.44 -3.57 13.14
CA LEU A 182 7.85 -3.20 12.96
C LEU A 182 8.54 -3.02 14.33
N ARG A 183 7.90 -2.26 15.23
CA ARG A 183 8.42 -2.06 16.59
C ARG A 183 8.62 -3.36 17.35
N SER A 184 7.74 -4.34 17.16
CA SER A 184 7.89 -5.67 17.77
C SER A 184 9.10 -6.44 17.21
N GLY A 185 9.41 -6.24 15.92
CA GLY A 185 10.63 -6.74 15.30
C GLY A 185 11.89 -6.11 15.90
N TYR A 186 11.87 -4.81 16.17
CA TYR A 186 12.97 -4.14 16.88
C TYR A 186 13.21 -4.74 18.27
N GLU A 187 12.11 -4.99 19.02
CA GLU A 187 12.24 -5.57 20.37
C GLU A 187 12.94 -6.92 20.38
N GLU A 188 12.74 -7.77 19.36
CA GLU A 188 13.42 -9.05 19.25
C GLU A 188 14.94 -8.92 19.11
N VAL A 189 15.41 -7.82 18.51
CA VAL A 189 16.83 -7.61 18.23
C VAL A 189 17.52 -6.80 19.33
N ILE A 190 16.94 -5.66 19.69
CA ILE A 190 17.61 -4.72 20.61
C ILE A 190 17.09 -4.82 22.05
N GLY A 191 16.03 -5.59 22.32
CA GLY A 191 15.36 -5.62 23.62
C GLY A 191 16.30 -5.98 24.79
N ASP A 192 17.21 -6.94 24.60
CA ASP A 192 18.17 -7.30 25.66
C ASP A 192 19.24 -6.22 25.87
N ALA A 193 19.68 -5.53 24.82
CA ALA A 193 20.60 -4.40 24.93
C ALA A 193 19.95 -3.19 25.61
N VAL A 194 18.64 -2.98 25.39
CA VAL A 194 17.87 -1.97 26.11
C VAL A 194 17.74 -2.34 27.60
N LYS A 195 17.43 -3.60 27.93
CA LYS A 195 17.32 -4.07 29.32
C LYS A 195 18.65 -3.98 30.08
N SER A 196 19.78 -4.27 29.41
CA SER A 196 21.11 -4.13 30.02
C SER A 196 21.57 -2.68 30.17
N GLY A 197 20.93 -1.73 29.47
CA GLY A 197 21.33 -0.33 29.43
C GLY A 197 22.43 -0.01 28.42
N ASP A 198 22.83 -0.98 27.58
CA ASP A 198 23.76 -0.76 26.49
C ASP A 198 23.12 0.14 25.41
N ILE A 199 21.84 -0.03 25.17
CA ILE A 199 21.04 0.88 24.30
C ILE A 199 20.09 1.70 25.18
N LYS A 200 20.03 2.99 24.92
CA LYS A 200 19.09 3.94 25.50
C LYS A 200 18.16 4.43 24.42
N ILE A 201 16.88 4.10 24.51
CA ILE A 201 15.87 4.73 23.64
C ILE A 201 15.61 6.14 24.22
N VAL A 202 16.17 7.16 23.56
CA VAL A 202 16.06 8.55 24.03
C VAL A 202 14.81 9.26 23.49
N SER A 203 14.21 8.69 22.44
CA SER A 203 12.91 9.12 21.90
C SER A 203 12.25 7.94 21.17
N GLU A 204 10.96 7.77 21.39
CA GLU A 204 10.12 6.86 20.63
C GLU A 204 8.76 7.52 20.40
N THR A 205 8.40 7.78 19.13
CA THR A 205 7.20 8.56 18.78
C THR A 205 6.50 8.00 17.57
N TYR A 206 5.17 8.03 17.56
CA TYR A 206 4.38 7.82 16.34
C TYR A 206 4.40 9.07 15.48
N THR A 207 4.31 8.87 14.18
CA THR A 207 4.26 9.92 13.16
C THR A 207 2.96 9.78 12.37
N ASP A 208 1.99 10.65 12.65
CA ASP A 208 0.69 10.60 11.97
C ASP A 208 0.86 10.69 10.47
N ASN A 209 0.16 9.80 9.77
CA ASN A 209 0.18 9.65 8.32
C ASN A 209 1.56 9.30 7.74
N TRP A 210 2.49 8.78 8.54
CA TRP A 210 3.87 8.49 8.09
C TRP A 210 4.58 9.72 7.48
N ASP A 211 4.21 10.93 7.90
CA ASP A 211 4.57 12.21 7.30
C ASP A 211 6.07 12.54 7.48
N PRO A 212 6.85 12.68 6.38
CA PRO A 212 8.27 12.99 6.45
C PRO A 212 8.58 14.32 7.14
N ALA A 213 7.73 15.34 6.99
CA ALA A 213 7.96 16.66 7.61
C ALA A 213 7.77 16.60 9.13
N LYS A 214 6.81 15.79 9.61
CA LYS A 214 6.65 15.55 11.05
C LYS A 214 7.81 14.75 11.62
N ALA A 215 8.32 13.76 10.89
CA ALA A 215 9.51 13.01 11.28
C ALA A 215 10.75 13.91 11.36
N GLN A 216 10.94 14.81 10.41
CA GLN A 216 12.01 15.83 10.45
C GLN A 216 11.88 16.70 11.68
N ALA A 217 10.71 17.29 11.93
CA ALA A 217 10.49 18.16 13.09
C ALA A 217 10.73 17.43 14.42
N THR A 218 10.30 16.15 14.52
CA THR A 218 10.59 15.30 15.66
C THR A 218 12.09 15.10 15.85
N MET A 219 12.82 14.78 14.78
CA MET A 219 14.27 14.56 14.87
C MET A 219 15.04 15.85 15.25
N GLU A 220 14.65 17.01 14.73
CA GLU A 220 15.21 18.31 15.12
C GLU A 220 15.04 18.60 16.61
N GLN A 221 13.85 18.31 17.16
CA GLN A 221 13.58 18.44 18.59
C GLN A 221 14.43 17.48 19.43
N VAL A 222 14.57 16.22 18.99
CA VAL A 222 15.40 15.23 19.67
C VAL A 222 16.87 15.62 19.66
N LEU A 223 17.41 16.05 18.52
CA LEU A 223 18.80 16.52 18.41
C LEU A 223 19.07 17.69 19.34
N THR A 224 18.15 18.65 19.41
CA THR A 224 18.24 19.76 20.36
C THR A 224 18.23 19.27 21.80
N ALA A 225 17.27 18.43 22.19
CA ALA A 225 17.11 17.93 23.56
C ALA A 225 18.31 17.08 24.02
N GLN A 226 18.90 16.32 23.11
CA GLN A 226 20.03 15.43 23.38
C GLN A 226 21.41 16.13 23.16
N GLY A 227 21.42 17.39 22.75
CA GLY A 227 22.68 18.10 22.41
C GLY A 227 23.47 17.35 21.33
N ASN A 228 22.78 16.87 20.30
CA ASN A 228 23.29 16.09 19.17
C ASN A 228 23.89 14.71 19.57
N LYS A 229 23.59 14.19 20.77
CA LYS A 229 24.07 12.88 21.24
C LYS A 229 23.06 11.80 20.86
N VAL A 230 22.93 11.53 19.59
CA VAL A 230 22.15 10.44 19.00
C VAL A 230 23.11 9.54 18.22
N ASP A 231 23.06 8.24 18.46
CA ASP A 231 23.98 7.27 17.88
C ASP A 231 23.33 6.44 16.76
N ALA A 232 22.00 6.27 16.78
CA ALA A 232 21.26 5.54 15.75
C ALA A 232 19.80 6.00 15.65
N VAL A 233 19.20 5.84 14.46
CA VAL A 233 17.80 6.11 14.20
C VAL A 233 17.16 4.87 13.55
N LEU A 234 16.12 4.32 14.18
CA LEU A 234 15.20 3.35 13.60
C LEU A 234 13.98 4.12 13.10
N ALA A 235 13.92 4.35 11.80
CA ALA A 235 12.80 5.00 11.13
C ALA A 235 12.03 3.95 10.33
N GLU A 236 10.73 3.86 10.58
CA GLU A 236 9.88 2.76 10.09
C GLU A 236 9.49 2.88 8.61
N ASN A 237 9.85 3.96 7.90
CA ASN A 237 9.80 4.02 6.43
C ASN A 237 10.79 5.03 5.85
N ASP A 238 10.97 4.97 4.54
CA ASP A 238 11.96 5.77 3.81
C ASP A 238 11.60 7.27 3.74
N GLY A 239 10.32 7.61 3.69
CA GLY A 239 9.87 9.00 3.74
C GLY A 239 10.29 9.65 5.07
N MET A 240 9.97 9.00 6.20
CA MET A 240 10.37 9.48 7.53
C MET A 240 11.88 9.42 7.74
N ALA A 241 12.57 8.39 7.22
CA ALA A 241 14.03 8.32 7.21
C ALA A 241 14.63 9.54 6.49
N GLY A 242 14.04 9.97 5.37
CA GLY A 242 14.44 11.18 4.65
C GLY A 242 14.31 12.44 5.51
N GLY A 243 13.22 12.58 6.26
CA GLY A 243 13.03 13.66 7.23
C GLY A 243 14.10 13.64 8.33
N ALA A 244 14.37 12.45 8.91
CA ALA A 244 15.42 12.29 9.92
C ALA A 244 16.82 12.63 9.38
N VAL A 245 17.13 12.16 8.15
CA VAL A 245 18.42 12.48 7.49
C VAL A 245 18.56 13.96 7.25
N ALA A 246 17.51 14.68 6.81
CA ALA A 246 17.57 16.13 6.63
C ALA A 246 17.87 16.88 7.95
N ALA A 247 17.26 16.46 9.06
CA ALA A 247 17.57 17.01 10.38
C ALA A 247 19.03 16.72 10.82
N LEU A 248 19.51 15.51 10.56
CA LEU A 248 20.91 15.12 10.82
C LEU A 248 21.89 15.92 9.96
N GLU A 249 21.56 16.15 8.68
CA GLU A 249 22.39 16.92 7.76
C GLU A 249 22.59 18.36 8.24
N ALA A 250 21.54 19.01 8.72
CA ALA A 250 21.59 20.36 9.28
C ALA A 250 22.56 20.47 10.48
N GLN A 251 22.87 19.34 11.14
CA GLN A 251 23.84 19.25 12.25
C GLN A 251 25.18 18.64 11.84
N GLY A 252 25.40 18.34 10.55
CA GLY A 252 26.62 17.69 10.06
C GLY A 252 26.77 16.24 10.54
N LEU A 253 25.66 15.54 10.83
CA LEU A 253 25.59 14.19 11.36
C LEU A 253 25.10 13.15 10.32
N ALA A 254 24.59 13.57 9.16
CA ALA A 254 24.21 12.67 8.09
C ALA A 254 25.40 11.79 7.66
N GLY A 255 25.17 10.50 7.49
CA GLY A 255 26.20 9.49 7.21
C GLY A 255 27.09 9.10 8.40
N LYS A 256 26.97 9.80 9.55
CA LYS A 256 27.65 9.43 10.81
C LYS A 256 26.71 8.70 11.76
N VAL A 257 25.45 9.07 11.78
CA VAL A 257 24.38 8.40 12.52
C VAL A 257 23.66 7.47 11.55
N PRO A 258 23.71 6.15 11.76
CA PRO A 258 22.98 5.18 10.94
C PRO A 258 21.47 5.41 11.04
N VAL A 259 20.78 5.31 9.89
CA VAL A 259 19.32 5.46 9.77
C VAL A 259 18.75 4.30 8.98
N SER A 260 17.71 3.65 9.49
CA SER A 260 16.94 2.61 8.77
C SER A 260 15.82 3.20 7.92
N GLY A 261 15.16 2.35 7.14
CA GLY A 261 13.95 2.65 6.41
C GLY A 261 13.43 1.43 5.66
N GLN A 262 12.22 1.52 5.11
CA GLN A 262 11.64 0.51 4.23
C GLN A 262 10.93 1.16 3.04
N ASP A 263 10.57 0.35 2.06
CA ASP A 263 9.85 0.56 0.80
C ASP A 263 10.76 0.76 -0.42
N ALA A 264 12.07 0.94 -0.24
CA ALA A 264 13.05 1.18 -1.31
C ALA A 264 12.61 2.33 -2.25
N GLU A 265 12.16 3.46 -1.66
CA GLU A 265 11.85 4.68 -2.41
C GLU A 265 13.08 5.16 -3.18
N GLN A 266 12.86 5.80 -4.34
CA GLN A 266 13.97 6.23 -5.20
C GLN A 266 14.95 7.14 -4.45
N ALA A 267 14.42 8.09 -3.69
CA ALA A 267 15.23 8.99 -2.87
C ALA A 267 16.00 8.25 -1.76
N ALA A 268 15.42 7.20 -1.18
CA ALA A 268 16.08 6.39 -0.17
C ALA A 268 17.19 5.52 -0.75
N LEU A 269 16.98 4.90 -1.89
CA LEU A 269 18.03 4.15 -2.60
C LEU A 269 19.22 5.04 -2.92
N ASN A 270 18.98 6.28 -3.36
CA ASN A 270 20.05 7.26 -3.57
C ASN A 270 20.75 7.65 -2.23
N ARG A 271 19.99 7.88 -1.13
CA ARG A 271 20.57 8.11 0.19
C ARG A 271 21.42 6.92 0.69
N VAL A 272 20.98 5.68 0.41
CA VAL A 272 21.78 4.48 0.69
C VAL A 272 23.04 4.49 -0.15
N ALA A 273 22.96 4.80 -1.44
CA ALA A 273 24.11 4.92 -2.32
C ALA A 273 25.11 6.01 -1.87
N LEU A 274 24.61 7.14 -1.39
CA LEU A 274 25.41 8.24 -0.82
C LEU A 274 25.96 7.90 0.59
N GLY A 275 25.40 6.90 1.28
CA GLY A 275 25.78 6.53 2.65
C GLY A 275 25.15 7.42 3.73
N THR A 276 24.15 8.23 3.40
CA THR A 276 23.42 9.07 4.38
C THR A 276 22.23 8.35 5.02
N GLN A 277 21.77 7.23 4.44
CA GLN A 277 20.88 6.23 5.01
C GLN A 277 21.60 4.87 4.97
N SER A 278 21.46 4.04 6.00
CA SER A 278 22.25 2.81 6.12
C SER A 278 21.67 1.64 5.33
N LEU A 279 20.35 1.58 5.27
CA LEU A 279 19.60 0.56 4.55
C LEU A 279 18.17 1.03 4.28
N THR A 280 17.56 0.36 3.33
CA THR A 280 16.10 0.31 3.20
C THR A 280 15.66 -1.14 3.05
N ILE A 281 14.49 -1.50 3.53
CA ILE A 281 13.91 -2.82 3.31
C ILE A 281 13.03 -2.76 2.05
N TRP A 282 13.46 -3.45 1.01
CA TRP A 282 12.69 -3.53 -0.23
C TRP A 282 11.51 -4.47 -0.07
N LYS A 283 10.34 -3.91 -0.27
CA LYS A 283 9.05 -4.58 -0.39
C LYS A 283 8.63 -4.44 -1.86
N ASP A 284 8.75 -5.51 -2.67
CA ASP A 284 8.37 -5.42 -4.09
C ASP A 284 6.85 -5.26 -4.22
N ALA A 285 6.42 -4.00 -4.24
CA ALA A 285 5.02 -3.60 -4.32
C ALA A 285 4.32 -4.09 -5.60
N ARG A 286 5.09 -4.40 -6.66
CA ARG A 286 4.55 -5.00 -7.89
C ARG A 286 4.03 -6.42 -7.62
N ALA A 287 4.77 -7.18 -6.82
CA ALA A 287 4.36 -8.53 -6.41
C ALA A 287 3.14 -8.49 -5.48
N LEU A 288 3.12 -7.54 -4.52
CA LEU A 288 1.99 -7.36 -3.61
C LEU A 288 0.73 -6.91 -4.37
N GLY A 289 0.85 -5.91 -5.25
CA GLY A 289 -0.26 -5.41 -6.06
C GLY A 289 -0.83 -6.48 -7.01
N LYS A 290 0.06 -7.26 -7.64
CA LYS A 290 -0.37 -8.40 -8.47
C LYS A 290 -1.16 -9.41 -7.64
N ALA A 291 -0.65 -9.82 -6.49
CA ALA A 291 -1.33 -10.76 -5.60
C ALA A 291 -2.69 -10.22 -5.12
N ALA A 292 -2.80 -8.91 -4.85
CA ALA A 292 -4.06 -8.28 -4.46
C ALA A 292 -5.11 -8.31 -5.58
N GLY A 293 -4.72 -7.98 -6.80
CA GLY A 293 -5.61 -8.05 -7.96
C GLY A 293 -6.08 -9.48 -8.22
N GLU A 294 -5.17 -10.45 -8.16
CA GLU A 294 -5.50 -11.88 -8.31
C GLU A 294 -6.44 -12.38 -7.20
N ALA A 295 -6.17 -12.00 -5.94
CA ALA A 295 -7.02 -12.34 -4.80
C ALA A 295 -8.43 -11.73 -4.93
N ALA A 296 -8.54 -10.46 -5.30
CA ALA A 296 -9.84 -9.80 -5.49
C ALA A 296 -10.65 -10.46 -6.61
N MET A 297 -10.03 -10.82 -7.73
CA MET A 297 -10.68 -11.53 -8.83
C MET A 297 -11.13 -12.94 -8.41
N ALA A 298 -10.34 -13.65 -7.60
CA ALA A 298 -10.75 -14.94 -7.04
C ALA A 298 -11.94 -14.79 -6.09
N LEU A 299 -11.93 -13.76 -5.23
CA LEU A 299 -13.02 -13.46 -4.30
C LEU A 299 -14.33 -13.08 -4.99
N CYS A 300 -14.28 -12.47 -6.17
CA CYS A 300 -15.48 -12.27 -6.99
C CYS A 300 -16.20 -13.58 -7.35
N SER A 301 -15.45 -14.64 -7.54
CA SER A 301 -15.98 -15.96 -7.91
C SER A 301 -16.34 -16.81 -6.68
N ASN A 302 -15.56 -16.68 -5.62
CA ASN A 302 -15.74 -17.37 -4.35
C ASN A 302 -15.36 -16.42 -3.20
N PRO A 303 -16.33 -15.92 -2.42
CA PRO A 303 -16.08 -14.93 -1.37
C PRO A 303 -15.36 -15.49 -0.12
N ASP A 304 -14.97 -16.76 -0.11
CA ASP A 304 -14.24 -17.39 0.97
C ASP A 304 -12.75 -17.03 0.93
N ALA A 305 -12.32 -16.14 1.82
CA ALA A 305 -10.93 -15.71 1.94
C ALA A 305 -9.94 -16.86 2.24
N SER A 306 -10.41 -17.96 2.87
CA SER A 306 -9.58 -19.11 3.17
C SER A 306 -9.27 -19.98 1.93
N ALA A 307 -10.02 -19.80 0.84
CA ALA A 307 -9.82 -20.49 -0.43
C ALA A 307 -8.78 -19.80 -1.33
N ILE A 308 -8.27 -18.62 -0.96
CA ILE A 308 -7.20 -17.92 -1.69
C ILE A 308 -5.92 -18.75 -1.65
N SER A 309 -5.28 -18.93 -2.78
CA SER A 309 -4.03 -19.68 -2.89
C SER A 309 -2.92 -19.07 -2.04
N GLY A 310 -2.32 -19.86 -1.17
CA GLY A 310 -1.28 -19.40 -0.24
C GLY A 310 -1.80 -18.71 1.02
N ALA A 311 -3.13 -18.65 1.22
CA ALA A 311 -3.70 -18.16 2.46
C ALA A 311 -3.38 -19.09 3.63
N ALA A 312 -3.02 -18.51 4.77
CA ALA A 312 -2.79 -19.20 6.04
C ALA A 312 -3.54 -18.48 7.17
N PRO A 313 -3.96 -19.19 8.23
CA PRO A 313 -4.53 -18.53 9.41
C PRO A 313 -3.53 -17.60 10.09
N PHE A 314 -3.99 -16.41 10.45
CA PHE A 314 -3.21 -15.44 11.23
C PHE A 314 -4.10 -14.86 12.33
N THR A 315 -3.65 -14.95 13.58
CA THR A 315 -4.32 -14.31 14.71
C THR A 315 -3.78 -12.90 14.87
N THR A 316 -4.64 -11.90 14.73
CA THR A 316 -4.31 -10.49 14.83
C THR A 316 -4.01 -10.06 16.27
N PRO A 317 -3.39 -8.89 16.50
CA PRO A 317 -3.21 -8.36 17.85
C PRO A 317 -4.51 -8.20 18.65
N GLY A 318 -5.64 -7.94 18.00
CA GLY A 318 -6.97 -7.91 18.63
C GLY A 318 -7.59 -9.27 18.91
N GLY A 319 -6.88 -10.37 18.60
CA GLY A 319 -7.35 -11.75 18.82
C GLY A 319 -8.37 -12.22 17.78
N VAL A 320 -8.41 -11.61 16.60
CA VAL A 320 -9.27 -12.02 15.49
C VAL A 320 -8.47 -12.93 14.57
N ASP A 321 -9.01 -14.11 14.24
CA ASP A 321 -8.42 -14.99 13.25
C ASP A 321 -8.85 -14.56 11.84
N VAL A 322 -7.88 -14.31 10.98
CA VAL A 322 -8.09 -13.93 9.57
C VAL A 322 -7.32 -14.87 8.65
N SER A 323 -7.73 -14.97 7.40
CA SER A 323 -6.93 -15.59 6.34
C SER A 323 -5.93 -14.58 5.81
N ALA A 324 -4.65 -14.91 5.79
CA ALA A 324 -3.60 -13.96 5.41
C ALA A 324 -2.52 -14.57 4.50
N THR A 325 -1.88 -13.71 3.73
CA THR A 325 -0.63 -14.02 3.02
C THR A 325 0.40 -12.92 3.29
N PHE A 326 1.62 -13.34 3.62
CA PHE A 326 2.75 -12.44 3.91
C PHE A 326 3.86 -12.64 2.89
N LEU A 327 4.19 -11.59 2.14
CA LEU A 327 5.33 -11.57 1.23
C LEU A 327 6.61 -11.32 2.03
N GLN A 328 7.75 -11.82 1.49
CA GLN A 328 9.02 -11.67 2.16
C GLN A 328 9.73 -10.38 1.77
N PRO A 329 10.19 -9.57 2.74
CA PRO A 329 10.97 -8.38 2.49
C PRO A 329 12.46 -8.72 2.24
N GLN A 330 13.21 -7.77 1.62
CA GLN A 330 14.65 -7.91 1.39
C GLN A 330 15.41 -6.67 1.86
N PRO A 331 16.47 -6.80 2.69
CA PRO A 331 17.29 -5.66 3.07
C PRO A 331 18.19 -5.21 1.90
N ILE A 332 18.20 -3.92 1.66
CA ILE A 332 19.05 -3.26 0.66
C ILE A 332 20.00 -2.31 1.37
N THR A 333 21.30 -2.57 1.20
CA THR A 333 22.43 -1.77 1.68
C THR A 333 23.31 -1.35 0.50
N GLN A 334 24.35 -0.57 0.73
CA GLN A 334 25.31 -0.23 -0.33
C GLN A 334 25.91 -1.46 -1.03
N ASP A 335 26.03 -2.60 -0.34
CA ASP A 335 26.68 -3.79 -0.85
C ASP A 335 25.84 -4.54 -1.90
N ASN A 336 24.53 -4.35 -1.91
CA ASN A 336 23.61 -5.11 -2.76
C ASN A 336 22.60 -4.26 -3.55
N LEU A 337 22.86 -2.99 -3.77
CA LEU A 337 22.03 -2.09 -4.59
C LEU A 337 21.76 -2.61 -6.00
N ASN A 338 22.62 -3.50 -6.53
CA ASN A 338 22.40 -4.14 -7.83
C ASN A 338 21.09 -4.94 -7.87
N LEU A 339 20.62 -5.48 -6.73
CA LEU A 339 19.36 -6.23 -6.69
C LEU A 339 18.17 -5.40 -7.20
N VAL A 340 18.08 -4.13 -6.80
CA VAL A 340 16.99 -3.23 -7.21
C VAL A 340 17.20 -2.68 -8.63
N LEU A 341 18.46 -2.56 -9.11
CA LEU A 341 18.77 -2.24 -10.50
C LEU A 341 18.39 -3.39 -11.44
N ASP A 342 18.83 -4.61 -11.13
CA ASP A 342 18.57 -5.81 -11.92
C ASP A 342 17.07 -6.14 -11.99
N ALA A 343 16.33 -5.83 -10.92
CA ALA A 343 14.88 -5.96 -10.87
C ALA A 343 14.12 -4.86 -11.65
N GLY A 344 14.82 -3.85 -12.18
CA GLY A 344 14.20 -2.69 -12.83
C GLY A 344 13.34 -1.84 -11.88
N TRP A 345 13.66 -1.86 -10.58
CA TRP A 345 12.98 -1.04 -9.57
C TRP A 345 13.47 0.41 -9.59
N THR A 346 14.73 0.61 -9.92
CA THR A 346 15.38 1.90 -10.14
C THR A 346 16.31 1.83 -11.34
N ASP A 347 16.84 2.96 -11.79
CA ASP A 347 17.87 3.04 -12.81
C ASP A 347 19.17 3.66 -12.25
N THR A 348 20.29 3.42 -12.95
CA THR A 348 21.61 3.89 -12.51
C THR A 348 21.70 5.42 -12.42
N ALA A 349 21.00 6.16 -13.30
CA ALA A 349 21.06 7.63 -13.28
C ALA A 349 20.39 8.19 -12.02
N THR A 350 19.25 7.64 -11.65
CA THR A 350 18.51 7.99 -10.43
C THR A 350 19.28 7.56 -9.17
N LEU A 351 19.71 6.30 -9.15
CA LEU A 351 20.42 5.72 -7.99
C LEU A 351 21.71 6.46 -7.67
N CYS A 352 22.50 6.77 -8.70
CA CYS A 352 23.86 7.30 -8.56
C CYS A 352 23.94 8.83 -8.57
N GLN A 353 22.82 9.53 -8.47
CA GLN A 353 22.83 10.98 -8.46
C GLN A 353 23.69 11.51 -7.29
N GLY A 354 24.73 12.29 -7.58
CA GLY A 354 25.64 12.83 -6.58
C GLY A 354 26.64 11.82 -5.98
N VAL A 355 26.55 10.54 -6.33
CA VAL A 355 27.51 9.52 -5.92
C VAL A 355 28.78 9.63 -6.75
N LYS A 356 29.96 9.58 -6.10
CA LYS A 356 31.24 9.61 -6.81
C LYS A 356 31.38 8.31 -7.64
N SER A 357 31.61 8.44 -8.95
CA SER A 357 31.82 7.31 -9.85
C SER A 357 32.88 6.35 -9.32
N GLY A 358 32.58 5.06 -9.32
CA GLY A 358 33.46 4.00 -8.85
C GLY A 358 33.61 3.88 -7.33
N SER A 359 32.85 4.68 -6.53
CA SER A 359 32.91 4.57 -5.06
C SER A 359 32.15 3.39 -4.48
N ILE A 360 31.13 2.93 -5.20
CA ILE A 360 30.35 1.72 -4.88
C ILE A 360 30.10 0.91 -6.15
N ALA A 361 29.91 -0.40 -6.02
CA ALA A 361 29.76 -1.31 -7.16
C ALA A 361 28.56 -0.96 -8.08
N ALA A 362 27.47 -0.45 -7.52
CA ALA A 362 26.28 -0.07 -8.27
C ALA A 362 26.42 1.25 -9.06
N CYS A 363 27.46 2.06 -8.78
CA CYS A 363 27.71 3.35 -9.43
C CYS A 363 29.13 3.38 -10.05
N PRO A 364 29.33 2.75 -11.22
CA PRO A 364 30.61 2.60 -11.89
C PRO A 364 31.23 3.91 -12.41
#